data_6b9828a060484c26671ed5b41c3430b1
#
_entry.id   6b9828a060484c26671ed5b41c3430b1
#
_cell.length_a   1.000
_cell.length_b   1.000
_cell.length_c   1.000
_cell.angle_alpha   90.00
_cell.angle_beta   90.00
_cell.angle_gamma   90.00
#
_symmetry.space_group_name_H-M   'P 1'
#
loop_
_entity.id
_entity.type
_entity.pdbx_description
1 polymer ?
#
loop_
_entity_poly.entity_id
_entity_poly.type
_entity_poly.pdbx_seq_one_letter_code
_entity_poly.pdbx_strand_id
1 'polypeptide(L)'
;MNNVQLVQWINTLIRHHNIKAFYNSALWEHVRLEILEEQHYECQMCKAKGSYSPAEAVHHIKFLKQHPELALTKSNLMCLCKECHY
;
A
#
# COMPACT_ATOMS: atom_id res chain seq x y z
N MET A 1 17.09 3.89 -3.50
CA MET A 1 17.06 2.50 -2.98
C MET A 1 16.59 1.56 -4.09
N ASN A 2 17.38 0.54 -4.42
CA ASN A 2 16.95 -0.46 -5.40
C ASN A 2 16.06 -1.52 -4.74
N ASN A 3 15.51 -2.45 -5.54
CA ASN A 3 14.56 -3.43 -5.02
C ASN A 3 15.20 -4.40 -4.01
N VAL A 4 16.46 -4.75 -4.20
CA VAL A 4 17.17 -5.63 -3.26
C VAL A 4 17.30 -4.94 -1.90
N GLN A 5 17.69 -3.68 -1.90
CA GLN A 5 17.81 -2.89 -0.67
C GLN A 5 16.46 -2.70 0.02
N LEU A 6 15.41 -2.48 -0.76
CA LEU A 6 14.04 -2.36 -0.24
C LEU A 6 13.63 -3.63 0.50
N VAL A 7 13.83 -4.78 -0.14
CA VAL A 7 13.48 -6.08 0.45
C VAL A 7 14.28 -6.33 1.73
N GLN A 8 15.59 -6.07 1.71
CA GLN A 8 16.45 -6.22 2.88
C GLN A 8 15.98 -5.35 4.04
N TRP A 9 15.65 -4.10 3.75
CA TRP A 9 15.17 -3.16 4.77
C TRP A 9 13.84 -3.63 5.37
N ILE A 10 12.87 -3.98 4.52
CA ILE A 10 11.56 -4.43 5.00
C ILE A 10 11.70 -5.71 5.83
N ASN A 11 12.51 -6.66 5.38
CA ASN A 11 12.75 -7.90 6.14
C ASN A 11 13.37 -7.60 7.51
N THR A 12 14.26 -6.62 7.58
CA THR A 12 14.83 -6.19 8.86
C THR A 12 13.76 -5.62 9.78
N LEU A 13 12.87 -4.77 9.23
CA LEU A 13 11.77 -4.20 10.02
C LEU A 13 10.81 -5.29 10.51
N ILE A 14 10.52 -6.28 9.68
CA ILE A 14 9.66 -7.40 10.06
C ILE A 14 10.30 -8.18 11.22
N ARG A 15 11.60 -8.49 11.12
CA ARG A 15 12.31 -9.21 12.18
C ARG A 15 12.27 -8.49 13.51
N HIS A 16 12.31 -7.17 13.48
CA HIS A 16 12.33 -6.34 14.70
C HIS A 16 10.92 -5.87 15.11
N HIS A 17 9.87 -6.44 14.50
CA HIS A 17 8.48 -6.05 14.76
C HIS A 17 8.24 -4.55 14.62
N ASN A 18 8.89 -3.94 13.61
CA ASN A 18 8.85 -2.48 13.41
C ASN A 18 8.42 -2.11 11.98
N ILE A 19 7.43 -2.81 11.44
CA ILE A 19 6.92 -2.51 10.10
C ILE A 19 6.30 -1.11 10.01
N LYS A 20 5.93 -0.55 11.14
CA LYS A 20 5.41 0.81 11.22
C LYS A 20 6.40 1.82 10.64
N ALA A 21 7.71 1.58 10.77
CA ALA A 21 8.73 2.45 10.20
C ALA A 21 8.62 2.54 8.68
N PHE A 22 8.22 1.45 8.00
CA PHE A 22 7.95 1.47 6.57
C PHE A 22 6.78 2.40 6.25
N TYR A 23 5.67 2.25 6.97
CA TYR A 23 4.46 3.05 6.73
C TYR A 23 4.64 4.52 7.09
N ASN A 24 5.62 4.85 7.92
CA ASN A 24 5.96 6.23 8.26
C ASN A 24 7.05 6.81 7.36
N SER A 25 7.57 6.04 6.40
CA SER A 25 8.67 6.48 5.54
C SER A 25 8.20 7.41 4.43
N ALA A 26 9.11 8.26 3.97
CA ALA A 26 8.87 9.12 2.82
C ALA A 26 8.63 8.33 1.54
N LEU A 27 9.28 7.16 1.39
CA LEU A 27 9.08 6.28 0.24
C LEU A 27 7.63 5.81 0.14
N TRP A 28 7.08 5.33 1.24
CA TRP A 28 5.69 4.89 1.28
C TRP A 28 4.72 6.04 1.05
N GLU A 29 4.95 7.16 1.72
CA GLU A 29 4.08 8.34 1.59
C GLU A 29 4.01 8.83 0.14
N HIS A 30 5.16 8.86 -0.55
CA HIS A 30 5.22 9.28 -1.95
C HIS A 30 4.37 8.36 -2.85
N VAL A 31 4.58 7.04 -2.75
CA VAL A 31 3.85 6.08 -3.57
C VAL A 31 2.37 6.06 -3.21
N ARG A 32 2.06 6.14 -1.93
CA ARG A 32 0.69 6.17 -1.43
C ARG A 32 -0.09 7.35 -2.03
N LEU A 33 0.50 8.55 -2.03
CA LEU A 33 -0.14 9.72 -2.62
C LEU A 33 -0.32 9.59 -4.13
N GLU A 34 0.65 9.01 -4.83
CA GLU A 34 0.52 8.74 -6.26
C GLU A 34 -0.66 7.82 -6.55
N ILE A 35 -0.81 6.75 -5.78
CA ILE A 35 -1.91 5.79 -5.96
C ILE A 35 -3.26 6.45 -5.67
N LEU A 36 -3.36 7.22 -4.59
CA LEU A 36 -4.59 7.95 -4.29
C LEU A 36 -5.00 8.84 -5.45
N GLU A 37 -4.05 9.59 -6.02
CA GLU A 37 -4.31 10.46 -7.15
C GLU A 37 -4.72 9.70 -8.41
N GLU A 38 -3.96 8.66 -8.76
CA GLU A 38 -4.23 7.85 -9.96
C GLU A 38 -5.57 7.12 -9.89
N GLN A 39 -6.01 6.76 -8.68
CA GLN A 39 -7.29 6.08 -8.46
C GLN A 39 -8.39 7.05 -8.00
N HIS A 40 -8.15 8.34 -8.14
CA HIS A 40 -9.14 9.41 -7.89
C HIS A 40 -9.72 9.41 -6.47
N TYR A 41 -8.91 8.99 -5.48
CA TYR A 41 -9.35 8.92 -4.07
C TYR A 41 -10.64 8.11 -3.91
N GLU A 42 -10.82 7.10 -4.74
CA GLU A 42 -12.04 6.29 -4.79
C GLU A 42 -11.76 4.84 -4.45
N CYS A 43 -12.62 4.25 -3.61
CA CYS A 43 -12.52 2.83 -3.28
C CYS A 43 -12.74 1.99 -4.53
N GLN A 44 -11.74 1.20 -4.90
CA GLN A 44 -11.79 0.41 -6.13
C GLN A 44 -12.75 -0.78 -6.04
N MET A 45 -12.95 -1.33 -4.85
CA MET A 45 -13.90 -2.42 -4.66
C MET A 45 -15.34 -1.93 -4.77
N CYS A 46 -15.65 -0.77 -4.21
CA CYS A 46 -16.97 -0.16 -4.37
C CYS A 46 -17.23 0.21 -5.82
N LYS A 47 -16.21 0.78 -6.49
CA LYS A 47 -16.30 1.13 -7.91
C LYS A 47 -16.64 -0.09 -8.76
N ALA A 48 -16.02 -1.22 -8.50
CA ALA A 48 -16.28 -2.47 -9.24
C ALA A 48 -17.71 -2.95 -9.06
N LYS A 49 -18.36 -2.56 -7.96
CA LYS A 49 -19.77 -2.90 -7.68
C LYS A 49 -20.76 -1.85 -8.20
N GLY A 50 -20.26 -0.82 -8.87
CA GLY A 50 -21.09 0.27 -9.38
C GLY A 50 -21.44 1.33 -8.34
N SER A 51 -20.76 1.36 -7.21
CA SER A 51 -20.97 2.35 -6.14
C SER A 51 -19.77 3.28 -6.02
N TYR A 52 -19.99 4.45 -5.44
CA TYR A 52 -18.91 5.36 -5.09
C TYR A 52 -18.69 5.38 -3.58
N SER A 53 -17.43 5.31 -3.17
CA SER A 53 -17.06 5.53 -1.78
C SER A 53 -15.65 6.11 -1.74
N PRO A 54 -15.42 7.17 -0.95
CA PRO A 54 -14.09 7.76 -0.87
C PRO A 54 -13.08 6.78 -0.25
N ALA A 55 -11.86 6.79 -0.78
CA ALA A 55 -10.79 5.97 -0.26
C ALA A 55 -10.29 6.53 1.07
N GLU A 56 -9.97 5.64 1.99
CA GLU A 56 -9.38 5.99 3.28
C GLU A 56 -7.96 5.44 3.41
N ALA A 57 -7.67 4.34 2.72
CA ALA A 57 -6.39 3.66 2.82
C ALA A 57 -5.93 3.15 1.46
N VAL A 58 -4.62 2.96 1.33
CA VAL A 58 -4.02 2.25 0.20
C VAL A 58 -3.58 0.88 0.71
N HIS A 59 -4.16 -0.15 0.11
CA HIS A 59 -4.02 -1.54 0.53
C HIS A 59 -3.03 -2.29 -0.36
N HIS A 60 -2.19 -3.14 0.24
CA HIS A 60 -1.35 -4.08 -0.51
C HIS A 60 -2.18 -5.30 -0.87
N ILE A 61 -2.35 -5.56 -2.17
CA ILE A 61 -3.14 -6.71 -2.65
C ILE A 61 -2.48 -8.01 -2.20
N LYS A 62 -1.18 -8.16 -2.46
CA LYS A 62 -0.37 -9.21 -1.87
C LYS A 62 0.32 -8.63 -0.65
N PHE A 63 0.16 -9.28 0.49
CA PHE A 63 0.55 -8.73 1.78
C PHE A 63 2.03 -8.38 1.87
N LEU A 64 2.31 -7.23 2.45
CA LEU A 64 3.66 -6.68 2.59
C LEU A 64 4.65 -7.68 3.20
N LYS A 65 4.26 -8.35 4.28
CA LYS A 65 5.15 -9.28 4.98
C LYS A 65 5.51 -10.51 4.17
N GLN A 66 4.64 -10.90 3.23
CA GLN A 66 4.83 -12.08 2.39
C GLN A 66 5.47 -11.71 1.05
N HIS A 67 5.28 -10.49 0.61
CA HIS A 67 5.77 -9.98 -0.68
C HIS A 67 6.42 -8.61 -0.55
N PRO A 68 7.52 -8.51 0.22
CA PRO A 68 8.18 -7.21 0.40
C PRO A 68 8.73 -6.63 -0.90
N GLU A 69 8.99 -7.46 -1.90
CA GLU A 69 9.43 -7.02 -3.22
C GLU A 69 8.35 -6.20 -3.95
N LEU A 70 7.09 -6.33 -3.54
CA LEU A 70 5.96 -5.60 -4.14
C LEU A 70 5.48 -4.42 -3.29
N ALA A 71 6.26 -4.04 -2.28
CA ALA A 71 5.87 -3.01 -1.31
C ALA A 71 5.53 -1.66 -1.94
N LEU A 72 6.25 -1.28 -3.00
CA LEU A 72 6.07 -0.01 -3.69
C LEU A 72 5.61 -0.19 -5.14
N THR A 73 5.17 -1.39 -5.51
CA THR A 73 4.73 -1.71 -6.86
C THR A 73 3.28 -1.26 -7.04
N LYS A 74 3.03 -0.32 -7.93
CA LYS A 74 1.70 0.29 -8.12
C LYS A 74 0.61 -0.72 -8.43
N SER A 75 0.92 -1.74 -9.24
CA SER A 75 -0.06 -2.79 -9.58
C SER A 75 -0.46 -3.65 -8.39
N ASN A 76 0.27 -3.57 -7.28
CA ASN A 76 -0.03 -4.27 -6.04
C ASN A 76 -0.75 -3.38 -5.02
N LEU A 77 -1.15 -2.18 -5.41
CA LEU A 77 -1.72 -1.19 -4.50
C LEU A 77 -3.13 -0.80 -4.94
N MET A 78 -4.04 -0.72 -3.99
CA MET A 78 -5.45 -0.46 -4.25
C MET A 78 -6.03 0.47 -3.19
N CYS A 79 -6.70 1.54 -3.64
CA CYS A 79 -7.44 2.42 -2.73
C CYS A 79 -8.70 1.72 -2.24
N LEU A 80 -8.91 1.73 -0.93
CA LEU A 80 -10.09 1.13 -0.30
C LEU A 80 -10.73 2.09 0.70
N CYS A 81 -12.06 2.04 0.80
CA CYS A 81 -12.77 2.73 1.86
C CYS A 81 -12.61 1.95 3.17
N LYS A 82 -13.06 2.55 4.27
CA LYS A 82 -12.94 1.96 5.61
C LYS A 82 -13.55 0.56 5.67
N GLU A 83 -14.74 0.40 5.14
CA GLU A 83 -15.48 -0.87 5.19
C GLU A 83 -14.79 -1.97 4.39
N CYS A 84 -14.25 -1.62 3.22
CA CYS A 84 -13.57 -2.62 2.37
C CYS A 84 -12.17 -2.95 2.87
N HIS A 85 -11.55 -2.07 3.64
CA HIS A 85 -10.20 -2.28 4.16
C HIS A 85 -10.17 -3.22 5.36
N TYR A 86 -11.27 -3.33 6.09
CA TYR A 86 -11.36 -4.20 7.27
C TYR A 86 -12.09 -5.50 7.01
#